data_2f6de0da78aa8c751abf019e12f4e9e8
#
_entry.id   2f6de0da78aa8c751abf019e12f4e9e8
#
_cell.length_a   1.000
_cell.length_b   1.000
_cell.length_c   1.000
_cell.angle_alpha   90.00
_cell.angle_beta   90.00
_cell.angle_gamma   90.00
#
_symmetry.space_group_name_H-M   'P 1'
#
loop_
_entity.id
_entity.type
_entity.pdbx_description
1 polymer ?
#
loop_
_entity_poly.entity_id
_entity_poly.type
_entity_poly.pdbx_seq_one_letter_code
_entity_poly.pdbx_strand_id
1 'polypeptide(L)'
;SPIRRYPDLQIHRIIKENLRGRFDENRAEHYSELLQQVAAQCSERERRAEEAEREVVKLKKAEYMRDHIGEEFDGVISGVTKWGAYVELENTVEGLAHVADMWDDHYEFYEQSYELVGEHTGKTYKPGQKVRICVTDADKLQRTVNFRIL
;
A
#
# COMPACT_ATOMS: atom_id res chain seq x y z
N SER A 1 1.01 -20.34 8.38
CA SER A 1 1.50 -21.14 9.53
C SER A 1 0.40 -21.30 10.57
N PRO A 2 0.14 -22.50 11.10
CA PRO A 2 -0.89 -22.77 12.12
C PRO A 2 -0.70 -21.98 13.43
N ILE A 3 0.48 -21.45 13.70
CA ILE A 3 0.78 -20.65 14.90
C ILE A 3 0.08 -19.28 14.86
N ARG A 4 0.00 -18.65 13.69
CA ARG A 4 -0.54 -17.30 13.55
C ARG A 4 -1.78 -17.20 12.67
N ARG A 5 -2.12 -18.26 11.93
CA ARG A 5 -3.30 -18.29 11.06
C ARG A 5 -4.23 -19.42 11.49
N TYR A 6 -5.37 -19.04 12.06
CA TYR A 6 -6.36 -20.00 12.53
C TYR A 6 -6.92 -20.94 11.44
N PRO A 7 -7.14 -20.50 10.18
CA PRO A 7 -7.57 -21.40 9.12
C PRO A 7 -6.62 -22.57 8.89
N ASP A 8 -5.30 -22.34 8.94
CA ASP A 8 -4.31 -23.42 8.79
C ASP A 8 -4.42 -24.44 9.91
N LEU A 9 -4.60 -23.96 11.16
CA LEU A 9 -4.81 -24.84 12.33
C LEU A 9 -6.07 -25.68 12.17
N GLN A 10 -7.16 -25.06 11.70
CA GLN A 10 -8.43 -25.75 11.54
C GLN A 10 -8.38 -26.85 10.47
N ILE A 11 -7.73 -26.57 9.34
CA ILE A 11 -7.47 -27.57 8.29
C ILE A 11 -6.66 -28.75 8.85
N HIS A 12 -5.61 -28.49 9.61
CA HIS A 12 -4.83 -29.56 10.24
C HIS A 12 -5.66 -30.41 11.22
N ARG A 13 -6.60 -29.82 11.95
CA ARG A 13 -7.51 -30.54 12.85
C ARG A 13 -8.44 -31.48 12.05
N ILE A 14 -9.04 -30.96 11.00
CA ILE A 14 -9.94 -31.75 10.12
C ILE A 14 -9.20 -32.92 9.48
N ILE A 15 -8.00 -32.68 8.94
CA ILE A 15 -7.15 -33.73 8.36
C ILE A 15 -6.84 -34.81 9.41
N LYS A 16 -6.48 -34.43 10.63
CA LYS A 16 -6.21 -35.41 11.71
C LYS A 16 -7.45 -36.22 12.09
N GLU A 17 -8.63 -35.63 12.12
CA GLU A 17 -9.87 -36.37 12.38
C GLU A 17 -10.14 -37.38 11.27
N ASN A 18 -9.97 -36.97 10.00
CA ASN A 18 -10.13 -37.86 8.85
C ASN A 18 -9.14 -39.04 8.87
N LEU A 19 -7.86 -38.77 9.09
CA LEU A 19 -6.82 -39.82 9.18
C LEU A 19 -7.04 -40.81 10.32
N ARG A 20 -7.73 -40.39 11.38
CA ARG A 20 -8.09 -41.23 12.52
C ARG A 20 -9.42 -41.98 12.35
N GLY A 21 -10.06 -41.85 11.19
CA GLY A 21 -11.38 -42.45 10.91
C GLY A 21 -12.53 -41.87 11.75
N ARG A 22 -12.38 -40.64 12.24
CA ARG A 22 -13.40 -39.95 13.07
C ARG A 22 -14.22 -38.90 12.30
N PHE A 23 -14.00 -38.81 11.00
CA PHE A 23 -14.71 -37.87 10.12
C PHE A 23 -15.89 -38.58 9.46
N ASP A 24 -17.05 -38.51 10.09
CA ASP A 24 -18.35 -39.04 9.62
C ASP A 24 -19.22 -37.93 9.02
N GLU A 25 -20.41 -38.28 8.55
CA GLU A 25 -21.39 -37.35 7.94
C GLU A 25 -21.78 -36.23 8.92
N ASN A 26 -22.00 -36.55 10.19
CA ASN A 26 -22.36 -35.54 11.21
C ASN A 26 -21.22 -34.56 11.44
N ARG A 27 -19.97 -35.02 11.41
CA ARG A 27 -18.79 -34.14 11.52
C ARG A 27 -18.62 -33.29 10.27
N ALA A 28 -18.89 -33.82 9.10
CA ALA A 28 -18.86 -33.06 7.85
C ALA A 28 -19.88 -31.91 7.85
N GLU A 29 -21.11 -32.20 8.27
CA GLU A 29 -22.16 -31.19 8.41
C GLU A 29 -21.80 -30.11 9.43
N HIS A 30 -21.36 -30.51 10.61
CA HIS A 30 -20.87 -29.58 11.64
C HIS A 30 -19.77 -28.65 11.11
N TYR A 31 -18.79 -29.17 10.38
CA TYR A 31 -17.72 -28.34 9.81
C TYR A 31 -18.23 -27.46 8.66
N SER A 32 -19.20 -27.92 7.88
CA SER A 32 -19.81 -27.12 6.81
C SER A 32 -20.44 -25.83 7.34
N GLU A 33 -21.14 -25.90 8.47
CA GLU A 33 -21.74 -24.73 9.11
C GLU A 33 -20.69 -23.85 9.82
N LEU A 34 -19.82 -24.50 10.61
CA LEU A 34 -18.80 -23.80 11.40
C LEU A 34 -17.81 -23.04 10.51
N LEU A 35 -17.33 -23.66 9.41
CA LEU A 35 -16.30 -23.08 8.58
C LEU A 35 -16.76 -21.85 7.81
N GLN A 36 -18.04 -21.73 7.49
CA GLN A 36 -18.56 -20.52 6.85
C GLN A 36 -18.37 -19.28 7.75
N GLN A 37 -18.73 -19.41 9.03
CA GLN A 37 -18.60 -18.32 10.00
C GLN A 37 -17.13 -18.04 10.33
N VAL A 38 -16.35 -19.09 10.55
CA VAL A 38 -14.92 -18.99 10.88
C VAL A 38 -14.14 -18.37 9.73
N ALA A 39 -14.40 -18.77 8.48
CA ALA A 39 -13.71 -18.23 7.31
C ALA A 39 -14.02 -16.74 7.11
N ALA A 40 -15.27 -16.33 7.25
CA ALA A 40 -15.66 -14.92 7.15
C ALA A 40 -14.95 -14.07 8.22
N GLN A 41 -14.97 -14.51 9.48
CA GLN A 41 -14.33 -13.82 10.59
C GLN A 41 -12.80 -13.77 10.44
N CYS A 42 -12.17 -14.85 9.99
CA CYS A 42 -10.73 -14.88 9.75
C CYS A 42 -10.32 -13.92 8.64
N SER A 43 -11.05 -13.87 7.54
CA SER A 43 -10.79 -12.95 6.42
C SER A 43 -10.94 -11.48 6.83
N GLU A 44 -11.93 -11.16 7.65
CA GLU A 44 -12.10 -9.80 8.18
C GLU A 44 -10.94 -9.40 9.08
N ARG A 45 -10.56 -10.27 10.02
CA ARG A 45 -9.45 -10.01 10.96
C ARG A 45 -8.10 -9.91 10.25
N GLU A 46 -7.87 -10.73 9.22
CA GLU A 46 -6.65 -10.68 8.42
C GLU A 46 -6.52 -9.34 7.70
N ARG A 47 -7.60 -8.88 7.04
CA ARG A 47 -7.62 -7.55 6.39
C ARG A 47 -7.35 -6.41 7.38
N ARG A 48 -7.98 -6.46 8.57
CA ARG A 48 -7.75 -5.43 9.61
C ARG A 48 -6.30 -5.43 10.12
N ALA A 49 -5.70 -6.61 10.28
CA ALA A 49 -4.30 -6.73 10.70
C ALA A 49 -3.36 -6.18 9.63
N GLU A 50 -3.60 -6.49 8.35
CA GLU A 50 -2.83 -6.00 7.21
C GLU A 50 -2.95 -4.48 7.05
N GLU A 51 -4.14 -3.92 7.24
CA GLU A 51 -4.37 -2.48 7.23
C GLU A 51 -3.61 -1.79 8.36
N ALA A 52 -3.68 -2.34 9.58
CA ALA A 52 -2.95 -1.81 10.73
C ALA A 52 -1.43 -1.85 10.50
N GLU A 53 -0.90 -2.93 9.93
CA GLU A 53 0.51 -3.05 9.59
C GLU A 53 0.93 -1.99 8.57
N ARG A 54 0.16 -1.81 7.49
CA ARG A 54 0.41 -0.76 6.48
C ARG A 54 0.42 0.63 7.09
N GLU A 55 -0.52 0.92 7.98
CA GLU A 55 -0.61 2.22 8.64
C GLU A 55 0.59 2.50 9.58
N VAL A 56 1.07 1.48 10.29
CA VAL A 56 2.28 1.60 11.12
C VAL A 56 3.52 1.83 10.24
N VAL A 57 3.62 1.12 9.12
CA VAL A 57 4.74 1.31 8.17
C VAL A 57 4.73 2.73 7.59
N LYS A 58 3.57 3.26 7.18
CA LYS A 58 3.44 4.66 6.70
C LYS A 58 3.87 5.66 7.77
N LEU A 59 3.43 5.47 9.02
CA LEU A 59 3.82 6.32 10.13
C LEU A 59 5.34 6.33 10.33
N LYS A 60 5.98 5.15 10.29
CA LYS A 60 7.42 5.04 10.45
C LYS A 60 8.21 5.64 9.28
N LYS A 61 7.71 5.50 8.06
CA LYS A 61 8.26 6.16 6.87
C LYS A 61 8.20 7.68 6.98
N ALA A 62 7.05 8.24 7.38
CA ALA A 62 6.92 9.68 7.60
C ALA A 62 7.79 10.19 8.76
N GLU A 63 7.89 9.42 9.86
CA GLU A 63 8.79 9.75 10.99
C GLU A 63 10.25 9.79 10.56
N TYR A 64 10.70 8.82 9.75
CA TYR A 64 12.04 8.78 9.19
C TYR A 64 12.31 9.96 8.24
N MET A 65 11.38 10.24 7.32
CA MET A 65 11.56 11.31 6.32
C MET A 65 11.52 12.71 6.91
N ARG A 66 10.97 12.89 8.11
CA ARG A 66 10.98 14.18 8.80
C ARG A 66 12.39 14.70 9.08
N ASP A 67 13.32 13.79 9.36
CA ASP A 67 14.70 14.15 9.64
C ASP A 67 15.51 14.44 8.36
N HIS A 68 14.91 14.19 7.18
CA HIS A 68 15.49 14.37 5.85
C HIS A 68 14.80 15.48 5.04
N ILE A 69 14.03 16.37 5.70
CA ILE A 69 13.39 17.50 5.02
C ILE A 69 14.47 18.43 4.46
N GLY A 70 14.37 18.79 3.18
CA GLY A 70 15.33 19.59 2.42
C GLY A 70 16.40 18.78 1.70
N GLU A 71 16.49 17.47 1.93
CA GLU A 71 17.41 16.60 1.20
C GLU A 71 16.85 16.18 -0.16
N GLU A 72 17.76 15.85 -1.07
CA GLU A 72 17.43 15.43 -2.43
C GLU A 72 17.64 13.92 -2.58
N PHE A 73 16.71 13.28 -3.28
CA PHE A 73 16.75 11.85 -3.57
C PHE A 73 16.38 11.55 -5.02
N ASP A 74 16.91 10.46 -5.55
CA ASP A 74 16.46 9.89 -6.79
C ASP A 74 15.29 8.94 -6.51
N GLY A 75 14.25 9.00 -7.35
CA GLY A 75 13.06 8.16 -7.22
C GLY A 75 12.47 7.80 -8.57
N VAL A 76 11.45 6.97 -8.51
CA VAL A 76 10.67 6.53 -9.67
C VAL A 76 9.21 6.90 -9.45
N ILE A 77 8.57 7.45 -10.45
CA ILE A 77 7.14 7.73 -10.40
C ILE A 77 6.39 6.41 -10.31
N SER A 78 5.71 6.15 -9.19
CA SER A 78 4.89 4.95 -8.96
C SER A 78 3.49 5.10 -9.53
N GLY A 79 2.98 6.34 -9.55
CA GLY A 79 1.66 6.64 -10.10
C GLY A 79 1.45 8.12 -10.30
N VAL A 80 0.46 8.46 -11.12
CA VAL A 80 0.02 9.85 -11.33
C VAL A 80 -1.47 9.98 -11.11
N THR A 81 -1.88 11.11 -10.57
CA THR A 81 -3.26 11.46 -10.30
C THR A 81 -3.49 12.93 -10.60
N LYS A 82 -4.75 13.38 -10.56
CA LYS A 82 -5.07 14.80 -10.68
C LYS A 82 -4.45 15.70 -9.61
N TRP A 83 -3.97 15.10 -8.50
CA TRP A 83 -3.33 15.84 -7.39
C TRP A 83 -1.82 15.99 -7.58
N GLY A 84 -1.20 15.14 -8.40
CA GLY A 84 0.23 15.13 -8.61
C GLY A 84 0.79 13.75 -8.94
N ALA A 85 2.12 13.68 -8.90
CA ALA A 85 2.88 12.45 -9.11
C ALA A 85 3.29 11.82 -7.76
N TYR A 86 2.99 10.54 -7.59
CA TYR A 86 3.55 9.75 -6.50
C TYR A 86 4.93 9.25 -6.92
N VAL A 87 5.90 9.45 -6.06
CA VAL A 87 7.29 9.05 -6.30
C VAL A 87 7.73 8.09 -5.21
N GLU A 88 8.24 6.94 -5.61
CA GLU A 88 8.84 5.95 -4.71
C GLU A 88 10.36 6.07 -4.76
N LEU A 89 10.98 6.17 -3.58
CA LEU A 89 12.42 6.23 -3.39
C LEU A 89 13.01 4.81 -3.27
N GLU A 90 14.34 4.66 -3.38
CA GLU A 90 15.02 3.37 -3.20
C GLU A 90 14.77 2.73 -1.83
N ASN A 91 14.58 3.54 -0.79
CA ASN A 91 14.22 3.08 0.56
C ASN A 91 12.74 2.71 0.72
N THR A 92 12.00 2.59 -0.38
CA THR A 92 10.57 2.28 -0.43
C THR A 92 9.64 3.33 0.17
N VAL A 93 10.14 4.52 0.52
CA VAL A 93 9.27 5.63 0.90
C VAL A 93 8.57 6.16 -0.33
N GLU A 94 7.25 6.31 -0.25
CA GLU A 94 6.44 6.94 -1.28
C GLU A 94 5.95 8.30 -0.78
N GLY A 95 6.02 9.30 -1.63
CA GLY A 95 5.52 10.64 -1.34
C GLY A 95 4.85 11.27 -2.55
N LEU A 96 4.06 12.31 -2.30
CA LEU A 96 3.35 13.06 -3.32
C LEU A 96 4.13 14.33 -3.71
N ALA A 97 4.43 14.46 -5.00
CA ALA A 97 4.80 15.73 -5.61
C ALA A 97 3.52 16.39 -6.14
N HIS A 98 2.99 17.37 -5.39
CA HIS A 98 1.71 17.99 -5.70
C HIS A 98 1.83 18.91 -6.92
N VAL A 99 0.82 18.92 -7.81
CA VAL A 99 0.81 19.78 -9.01
C VAL A 99 0.94 21.27 -8.68
N ALA A 100 0.45 21.71 -7.52
CA ALA A 100 0.59 23.10 -7.08
C ALA A 100 2.03 23.51 -6.75
N ASP A 101 2.92 22.54 -6.47
CA ASP A 101 4.34 22.76 -6.18
C ASP A 101 5.24 22.56 -7.43
N MET A 102 4.64 22.26 -8.57
CA MET A 102 5.30 22.18 -9.88
C MET A 102 5.15 23.54 -10.57
N TRP A 103 6.08 24.46 -10.30
CA TRP A 103 5.96 25.87 -10.71
C TRP A 103 6.46 26.15 -12.14
N ASP A 104 7.01 25.11 -12.79
CA ASP A 104 7.54 25.20 -14.15
C ASP A 104 6.43 25.21 -15.23
N ASP A 105 5.24 24.66 -14.92
CA ASP A 105 4.10 24.67 -15.82
C ASP A 105 2.77 24.39 -15.08
N HIS A 106 1.65 24.52 -15.79
CA HIS A 106 0.36 24.02 -15.35
C HIS A 106 0.16 22.59 -15.86
N TYR A 107 0.01 21.63 -14.95
CA TYR A 107 -0.08 20.21 -15.29
C TYR A 107 -1.51 19.71 -15.25
N GLU A 108 -1.98 19.15 -16.36
CA GLU A 108 -3.27 18.46 -16.45
C GLU A 108 -3.07 16.94 -16.42
N PHE A 109 -4.00 16.26 -15.74
CA PHE A 109 -4.01 14.80 -15.66
C PHE A 109 -4.87 14.19 -16.76
N TYR A 110 -4.27 13.34 -17.57
CA TYR A 110 -4.93 12.59 -18.64
C TYR A 110 -5.19 11.16 -18.19
N GLU A 111 -6.46 10.84 -17.88
CA GLU A 111 -6.86 9.52 -17.40
C GLU A 111 -6.58 8.39 -18.39
N GLN A 112 -6.68 8.65 -19.69
CA GLN A 112 -6.52 7.63 -20.74
C GLN A 112 -5.07 7.13 -20.86
N SER A 113 -4.10 8.02 -20.66
CA SER A 113 -2.67 7.69 -20.76
C SER A 113 -1.99 7.56 -19.39
N TYR A 114 -2.69 7.90 -18.30
CA TYR A 114 -2.12 7.99 -16.95
C TYR A 114 -0.87 8.87 -16.89
N GLU A 115 -0.98 10.06 -17.46
CA GLU A 115 0.11 11.03 -17.55
C GLU A 115 -0.33 12.39 -17.01
N LEU A 116 0.61 13.12 -16.40
CA LEU A 116 0.52 14.55 -16.19
C LEU A 116 1.23 15.25 -17.34
N VAL A 117 0.55 16.18 -18.00
CA VAL A 117 1.11 16.90 -19.15
C VAL A 117 1.09 18.39 -18.87
N GLY A 118 2.24 19.04 -19.03
CA GLY A 118 2.37 20.48 -18.91
C GLY A 118 1.73 21.19 -20.10
N GLU A 119 0.88 22.16 -19.84
CA GLU A 119 0.07 22.87 -20.84
C GLU A 119 0.94 23.70 -21.81
N HIS A 120 2.03 24.30 -21.31
CA HIS A 120 2.89 25.20 -22.09
C HIS A 120 4.17 24.51 -22.57
N THR A 121 4.79 23.71 -21.71
CA THR A 121 6.08 23.06 -22.00
C THR A 121 5.93 21.74 -22.72
N GLY A 122 4.76 21.08 -22.63
CA GLY A 122 4.54 19.71 -23.09
C GLY A 122 5.33 18.67 -22.30
N LYS A 123 5.95 19.05 -21.16
CA LYS A 123 6.68 18.13 -20.30
C LYS A 123 5.69 17.11 -19.71
N THR A 124 6.05 15.84 -19.72
CA THR A 124 5.17 14.76 -19.26
C THR A 124 5.78 14.02 -18.09
N TYR A 125 4.92 13.64 -17.13
CA TYR A 125 5.26 12.75 -16.03
C TYR A 125 4.38 11.51 -16.07
N LYS A 126 5.00 10.32 -16.09
CA LYS A 126 4.30 9.04 -16.18
C LYS A 126 4.91 7.97 -15.29
N PRO A 127 4.14 6.94 -14.91
CA PRO A 127 4.64 5.83 -14.10
C PRO A 127 5.87 5.17 -14.74
N GLY A 128 6.85 4.83 -13.89
CA GLY A 128 8.12 4.23 -14.30
C GLY A 128 9.21 5.24 -14.68
N GLN A 129 8.91 6.53 -14.77
CA GLN A 129 9.90 7.57 -15.05
C GLN A 129 10.77 7.85 -13.84
N LYS A 130 12.08 7.95 -14.04
CA LYS A 130 13.03 8.38 -13.01
C LYS A 130 12.99 9.89 -12.86
N VAL A 131 12.96 10.36 -11.63
CA VAL A 131 12.93 11.77 -11.28
C VAL A 131 13.81 12.02 -10.07
N ARG A 132 14.35 13.24 -9.98
CA ARG A 132 15.02 13.73 -8.79
C ARG A 132 14.06 14.60 -8.00
N ILE A 133 13.99 14.39 -6.71
CA ILE A 133 13.07 15.10 -5.81
C ILE A 133 13.80 15.72 -4.64
N CYS A 134 13.17 16.74 -4.07
CA CYS A 134 13.53 17.28 -2.76
C CYS A 134 12.38 17.02 -1.79
N VAL A 135 12.67 16.60 -0.58
CA VAL A 135 11.68 16.39 0.49
C VAL A 135 11.24 17.75 1.02
N THR A 136 9.97 18.09 0.86
CA THR A 136 9.43 19.39 1.30
C THR A 136 8.77 19.33 2.66
N ASP A 137 8.07 18.23 2.95
CA ASP A 137 7.37 18.04 4.22
C ASP A 137 7.15 16.56 4.52
N ALA A 138 7.03 16.23 5.82
CA ALA A 138 6.71 14.89 6.29
C ALA A 138 5.85 14.96 7.56
N ASP A 139 4.55 14.69 7.41
CA ASP A 139 3.58 14.75 8.50
C ASP A 139 3.36 13.35 9.09
N LYS A 140 3.81 13.16 10.33
CA LYS A 140 3.64 11.93 11.09
C LYS A 140 2.17 11.65 11.44
N LEU A 141 1.36 12.68 11.71
CA LEU A 141 -0.04 12.51 12.10
C LEU A 141 -0.89 12.11 10.89
N GLN A 142 -0.65 12.75 9.75
CA GLN A 142 -1.30 12.42 8.49
C GLN A 142 -0.66 11.21 7.79
N ARG A 143 0.53 10.80 8.22
CA ARG A 143 1.32 9.72 7.61
C ARG A 143 1.62 9.95 6.14
N THR A 144 1.88 11.20 5.79
CA THR A 144 2.16 11.65 4.43
C THR A 144 3.57 12.21 4.32
N VAL A 145 4.17 12.05 3.14
CA VAL A 145 5.43 12.67 2.76
C VAL A 145 5.20 13.44 1.48
N ASN A 146 5.65 14.69 1.45
CA ASN A 146 5.52 15.57 0.30
C ASN A 146 6.89 15.82 -0.34
N PHE A 147 6.90 15.78 -1.65
CA PHE A 147 8.09 15.98 -2.46
C PHE A 147 7.88 17.15 -3.41
N ARG A 148 9.01 17.70 -3.88
CA ARG A 148 9.04 18.59 -5.03
C ARG A 148 9.98 17.97 -6.07
N ILE A 149 9.54 17.86 -7.32
CA ILE A 149 10.37 17.43 -8.45
C ILE A 149 11.29 18.59 -8.84
N LEU A 150 12.56 18.27 -9.13
CA LEU A 150 13.63 19.22 -9.46
C LEU A 150 13.83 19.35 -10.96
#